data_3ed66f4af133dfb5134370a390cf67bc
#
_entry.id   3ed66f4af133dfb5134370a390cf67bc
#
_cell.length_a   1.000
_cell.length_b   1.000
_cell.length_c   1.000
_cell.angle_alpha   90.00
_cell.angle_beta   90.00
_cell.angle_gamma   90.00
#
_symmetry.space_group_name_H-M   'P 1'
#
loop_
_entity.id
_entity.type
_entity.pdbx_description
1 polymer ?
#
loop_
_entity_poly.entity_id
_entity_poly.type
_entity_poly.pdbx_seq_one_letter_code
_entity_poly.pdbx_strand_id
1 'polypeptide(L)' 'MTVEEFLKTEKGINLAPIAAKMYPNNKSANTYLVNKLNNNDNRKFTDKDAELALKALKELSIKIIELTIK' A
#
# COMPACT_ATOMS: atom_id res chain seq x y z
N MET A 1 -14.34 5.91 3.95
CA MET A 1 -12.97 5.52 4.37
C MET A 1 -11.97 5.93 3.32
N THR A 2 -10.88 6.56 3.72
CA THR A 2 -9.81 6.90 2.80
C THR A 2 -8.85 5.72 2.62
N VAL A 3 -8.04 5.78 1.57
CA VAL A 3 -7.02 4.74 1.33
C VAL A 3 -6.05 4.68 2.51
N GLU A 4 -5.66 5.83 3.04
CA GLU A 4 -4.78 5.90 4.21
C GLU A 4 -5.38 5.17 5.41
N GLU A 5 -6.65 5.45 5.71
CA GLU A 5 -7.34 4.80 6.83
C GLU A 5 -7.43 3.28 6.62
N PHE A 6 -7.75 2.88 5.40
CA PHE A 6 -7.84 1.45 5.05
C PHE A 6 -6.51 0.73 5.32
N LEU A 7 -5.40 1.30 4.87
CA LEU A 7 -4.08 0.70 5.07
C LEU A 7 -3.66 0.65 6.53
N LYS A 8 -4.11 1.63 7.34
CA LYS A 8 -3.79 1.66 8.77
C LYS A 8 -4.59 0.65 9.58
N THR A 9 -5.86 0.44 9.21
CA THR A 9 -6.80 -0.30 10.06
C THR A 9 -7.03 -1.74 9.61
N GLU A 10 -6.79 -2.07 8.36
CA GLU A 10 -7.04 -3.41 7.85
C GLU A 10 -5.92 -4.37 8.25
N LYS A 11 -6.21 -5.23 9.21
CA LYS A 11 -5.20 -6.14 9.77
C LYS A 11 -4.90 -7.34 8.87
N GLY A 12 -5.79 -7.65 7.93
CA GLY A 12 -5.61 -8.77 7.02
C GLY A 12 -4.71 -8.47 5.83
N ILE A 13 -4.25 -7.23 5.70
CA ILE A 13 -3.45 -6.81 4.56
C ILE A 13 -1.96 -6.85 4.90
N ASN A 14 -1.19 -7.47 4.01
CA ASN A 14 0.26 -7.41 4.07
C ASN A 14 0.73 -6.18 3.27
N LEU A 15 1.31 -5.20 3.93
CA LEU A 15 1.74 -3.96 3.30
C LEU A 15 2.97 -4.12 2.41
N ALA A 16 3.78 -5.16 2.61
CA ALA A 16 5.03 -5.33 1.87
C ALA A 16 4.83 -5.38 0.34
N PRO A 17 3.92 -6.23 -0.20
CA PRO A 17 3.71 -6.24 -1.65
C PRO A 17 3.09 -4.95 -2.17
N ILE A 18 2.24 -4.29 -1.37
CA ILE A 18 1.66 -3.01 -1.74
C ILE A 18 2.75 -1.95 -1.85
N ALA A 19 3.61 -1.87 -0.83
CA ALA A 19 4.72 -0.92 -0.82
C ALA A 19 5.68 -1.14 -1.98
N ALA A 20 5.97 -2.39 -2.31
CA ALA A 20 6.85 -2.72 -3.43
C ALA A 20 6.29 -2.24 -4.76
N LYS A 21 4.97 -2.29 -4.93
CA LYS A 21 4.33 -1.78 -6.13
C LYS A 21 4.26 -0.25 -6.16
N MET A 22 4.08 0.38 -4.99
CA MET A 22 4.04 1.83 -4.89
C MET A 22 5.41 2.47 -5.14
N TYR A 23 6.46 1.85 -4.64
CA TYR A 23 7.81 2.39 -4.68
C TYR A 23 8.80 1.33 -5.20
N PRO A 24 8.72 0.99 -6.49
CA PRO A 24 9.50 -0.14 -7.03
C PRO A 24 11.01 0.05 -6.99
N ASN A 25 11.47 1.30 -6.92
CA ASN A 25 12.90 1.60 -6.87
C ASN A 25 13.44 1.77 -5.46
N ASN A 26 12.60 1.57 -4.44
CA ASN A 26 12.97 1.76 -3.05
C ASN A 26 13.14 0.39 -2.37
N LYS A 27 14.37 0.06 -1.97
CA LYS A 27 14.66 -1.22 -1.32
C LYS A 27 13.99 -1.34 0.06
N SER A 28 13.67 -0.20 0.69
CA SER A 28 13.01 -0.16 1.99
C SER A 28 11.57 0.32 1.86
N ALA A 29 10.89 -0.06 0.77
CA ALA A 29 9.55 0.42 0.46
C ALA A 29 8.56 0.17 1.60
N ASN A 30 8.58 -1.01 2.21
CA ASN A 30 7.67 -1.32 3.31
C ASN A 30 7.87 -0.38 4.49
N THR A 31 9.11 -0.17 4.92
CA THR A 31 9.43 0.75 6.01
C THR A 31 9.04 2.18 5.66
N TYR A 32 9.30 2.58 4.43
CA TYR A 32 8.97 3.91 3.93
C TYR A 32 7.45 4.15 4.00
N LEU A 33 6.66 3.19 3.55
CA LEU A 33 5.21 3.28 3.60
C LEU A 33 4.69 3.34 5.04
N VAL A 34 5.19 2.47 5.91
CA VAL A 34 4.80 2.43 7.32
C VAL A 34 5.10 3.77 8.00
N ASN A 35 6.28 4.34 7.74
CA ASN A 35 6.65 5.63 8.30
C ASN A 35 5.71 6.75 7.84
N LYS A 36 5.29 6.73 6.58
CA LYS A 36 4.32 7.71 6.08
C LYS A 36 2.96 7.55 6.73
N LEU A 37 2.50 6.32 6.90
CA LEU A 37 1.20 6.06 7.54
C LEU A 37 1.19 6.49 9.01
N ASN A 38 2.33 6.36 9.69
CA ASN A 38 2.46 6.73 11.10
C ASN A 38 2.93 8.17 11.30
N ASN A 39 3.16 8.92 10.22
CA ASN A 39 3.66 10.30 10.26
C ASN A 39 5.00 10.42 10.98
N ASN A 40 5.84 9.40 10.91
CA ASN A 40 7.16 9.41 11.52
C ASN A 40 8.10 10.35 10.77
N ASP A 41 8.94 11.09 11.50
CA ASP A 41 9.95 12.00 10.94
C ASP A 41 9.34 13.04 9.99
N ASN A 42 8.14 13.54 10.32
CA ASN A 42 7.41 14.53 9.53
C ASN A 42 7.00 14.02 8.15
N ARG A 43 7.00 12.71 7.93
CA ARG A 43 6.53 12.11 6.69
C ARG A 43 5.01 12.04 6.69
N LYS A 44 4.41 12.30 5.55
CA LYS A 44 2.97 12.30 5.40
C LYS A 44 2.54 11.44 4.24
N PHE A 45 1.40 10.79 4.40
CA PHE A 45 0.75 10.04 3.32
C PHE A 45 0.00 11.05 2.45
N THR A 46 0.51 11.28 1.25
CA THR A 46 -0.04 12.29 0.33
C THR A 46 -1.10 11.71 -0.58
N ASP A 47 -1.79 12.59 -1.32
CA ASP A 47 -2.76 12.17 -2.32
C ASP A 47 -2.12 11.30 -3.41
N LYS A 48 -0.89 11.63 -3.77
CA LYS A 48 -0.13 10.83 -4.74
C LYS A 48 0.13 9.43 -4.20
N ASP A 49 0.48 9.32 -2.92
CA ASP A 49 0.66 8.02 -2.27
C ASP A 49 -0.64 7.23 -2.29
N ALA A 50 -1.77 7.89 -2.05
CA ALA A 50 -3.09 7.24 -2.08
C ALA A 50 -3.39 6.69 -3.47
N GLU A 51 -3.07 7.44 -4.52
CA GLU A 51 -3.26 6.97 -5.89
C GLU A 51 -2.41 5.74 -6.20
N LEU A 52 -1.15 5.76 -5.79
CA LEU A 52 -0.25 4.63 -5.97
C LEU A 52 -0.75 3.40 -5.22
N ALA A 53 -1.20 3.60 -3.99
CA ALA A 53 -1.72 2.50 -3.16
C ALA A 53 -2.98 1.90 -3.77
N LEU A 54 -3.90 2.74 -4.24
CA LEU A 54 -5.13 2.27 -4.87
C LEU A 54 -4.84 1.44 -6.12
N LYS A 55 -3.90 1.88 -6.92
CA LYS A 55 -3.47 1.14 -8.11
C LYS A 55 -2.89 -0.22 -7.72
N ALA A 56 -2.03 -0.23 -6.69
CA ALA A 56 -1.43 -1.47 -6.20
C ALA A 56 -2.50 -2.45 -5.69
N LEU A 57 -3.47 -1.95 -4.93
CA LEU A 57 -4.57 -2.76 -4.41
C LEU A 57 -5.40 -3.37 -5.53
N LYS A 58 -5.68 -2.60 -6.58
CA LYS A 58 -6.43 -3.08 -7.72
C LYS A 58 -5.68 -4.19 -8.46
N GLU A 59 -4.38 -4.03 -8.65
CA GLU A 59 -3.56 -5.03 -9.31
C GLU A 59 -3.51 -6.33 -8.53
N LEU A 60 -3.35 -6.24 -7.20
CA LEU A 60 -3.33 -7.41 -6.34
C LEU A 60 -4.68 -8.10 -6.30
N SER A 61 -5.77 -7.33 -6.30
CA SER A 61 -7.13 -7.88 -6.32
C SER A 61 -7.40 -8.68 -7.58
N ILE A 62 -6.96 -8.19 -8.73
CA ILE A 62 -7.10 -8.91 -9.99
C ILE A 62 -6.38 -10.25 -9.94
N LYS A 63 -5.16 -10.27 -9.41
CA LYS A 63 -4.39 -11.51 -9.27
C LYS A 63 -5.09 -12.52 -8.37
N ILE A 64 -5.64 -12.05 -7.26
CA ILE A 64 -6.37 -12.91 -6.33
C ILE A 64 -7.60 -13.51 -6.98
N ILE A 65 -8.34 -12.72 -7.74
CA ILE A 65 -9.52 -13.18 -8.47
C ILE A 65 -9.15 -14.27 -9.49
N GLU A 66 -8.06 -14.07 -10.21
CA GLU A 66 -7.58 -15.07 -11.18
C GLU A 66 -7.23 -16.39 -10.51
N LEU A 67 -6.56 -16.33 -9.35
CA LEU A 67 -6.21 -17.54 -8.61
C LEU A 67 -7.45 -18.28 -8.12
N THR A 68 -8.50 -17.55 -7.74
CA THR A 68 -9.73 -18.14 -7.24
C THR A 68 -10.49 -18.89 -8.33
N ILE A 69 -10.49 -18.37 -9.54
CA ILE A 69 -11.18 -18.95 -10.68
C ILE A 69 -10.50 -20.23 -11.15
N LYS A 70 -9.20 -20.30 -11.04
CA LYS A 70 -8.44 -21.47 -11.47
C LYS A 70 -8.29 -22.51 -10.36
#